data_5d36e62285f6ccfb406a415e78ff40ae
#
_entry.id   5d36e62285f6ccfb406a415e78ff40ae
#
_cell.length_a   1.000
_cell.length_b   1.000
_cell.length_c   1.000
_cell.angle_alpha   90.00
_cell.angle_beta   90.00
_cell.angle_gamma   90.00
#
_symmetry.space_group_name_H-M   'P 1'
#
loop_
_entity.id
_entity.type
_entity.pdbx_description
1 polymer ?
#
loop_
_entity_poly.entity_id
_entity_poly.type
_entity_poly.pdbx_seq_one_letter_code
_entity_poly.pdbx_strand_id
1 'polypeptide(L)'
;MSKTTRKTTDMGWPDLDALWMYNVLPEPFLSSELSRLSLANSIGDTDVVTFQPCPNPDVSNEDRFIVKDWSLPNGTWSFRAIFDGRRSRVLDLPFQLNQLLGHAGHETVDYVASNLPNTIQNALAKVVHHNNAPDASTISNVLTSTIASFDEDIGKALLTLFPDPEALAKLSDKEIRDIINDGANSTTILRCMLGSTVLISLVNPSRTSLWIASLGDCAAGMTKCSMGD
;
A
#
# COMPACT_ATOMS: atom_id res chain seq x y z
N MET A 1 -4.84 -10.91 -37.61
CA MET A 1 -3.98 -10.45 -36.49
C MET A 1 -3.61 -8.99 -36.75
N SER A 2 -4.12 -8.07 -35.97
CA SER A 2 -3.76 -6.64 -36.07
C SER A 2 -2.29 -6.50 -35.64
N LYS A 3 -1.47 -5.85 -36.48
CA LYS A 3 -0.08 -5.53 -36.15
C LYS A 3 -0.10 -4.51 -35.01
N THR A 4 0.27 -4.92 -33.79
CA THR A 4 0.46 -4.00 -32.67
C THR A 4 1.60 -3.05 -33.01
N THR A 5 1.33 -1.78 -33.13
CA THR A 5 2.34 -0.76 -33.42
C THR A 5 3.01 -0.37 -32.12
N ARG A 6 4.33 -0.62 -32.00
CA ARG A 6 5.13 -0.14 -30.87
C ARG A 6 5.57 1.29 -31.12
N LYS A 7 5.47 2.12 -30.10
CA LYS A 7 5.98 3.48 -30.07
C LYS A 7 6.81 3.70 -28.82
N THR A 8 7.59 4.75 -28.81
CA THR A 8 8.36 5.21 -27.65
C THR A 8 7.86 6.57 -27.22
N THR A 9 7.87 6.84 -25.93
CA THR A 9 7.62 8.15 -25.33
C THR A 9 8.72 8.48 -24.33
N ASP A 10 9.09 9.74 -24.23
CA ASP A 10 9.94 10.25 -23.16
C ASP A 10 9.06 10.56 -21.93
N MET A 11 9.38 9.99 -20.79
CA MET A 11 8.66 10.21 -19.54
C MET A 11 9.18 11.42 -18.77
N GLY A 12 10.20 12.12 -19.29
CA GLY A 12 10.75 13.34 -18.69
C GLY A 12 11.55 13.10 -17.40
N TRP A 13 12.01 11.90 -17.14
CA TRP A 13 12.84 11.60 -15.97
C TRP A 13 14.31 11.88 -16.28
N PRO A 14 14.99 12.75 -15.49
CA PRO A 14 16.30 13.28 -15.85
C PRO A 14 17.45 12.25 -15.80
N ASP A 15 17.27 11.11 -15.13
CA ASP A 15 18.38 10.19 -14.82
C ASP A 15 18.33 8.85 -15.56
N LEU A 16 17.40 8.66 -16.46
CA LEU A 16 17.26 7.42 -17.23
C LEU A 16 17.18 7.75 -18.72
N ASP A 17 17.73 6.90 -19.59
CA ASP A 17 17.31 6.84 -20.99
C ASP A 17 15.79 6.61 -21.02
N ALA A 18 15.06 7.70 -20.87
CA ALA A 18 13.65 7.75 -20.48
C ALA A 18 12.69 7.38 -21.61
N LEU A 19 13.20 6.69 -22.63
CA LEU A 19 12.38 6.18 -23.73
C LEU A 19 11.63 4.95 -23.28
N TRP A 20 10.39 5.13 -22.93
CA TRP A 20 9.51 4.03 -22.61
C TRP A 20 8.80 3.51 -23.87
N MET A 21 8.94 2.21 -24.14
CA MET A 21 8.24 1.53 -25.23
C MET A 21 6.82 1.15 -24.80
N TYR A 22 5.83 1.50 -25.61
CA TYR A 22 4.44 1.12 -25.39
C TYR A 22 3.79 0.57 -26.65
N ASN A 23 2.75 -0.22 -26.49
CA ASN A 23 1.93 -0.73 -27.57
C ASN A 23 0.74 0.21 -27.80
N VAL A 24 0.52 0.63 -29.04
CA VAL A 24 -0.71 1.34 -29.39
C VAL A 24 -1.84 0.33 -29.50
N LEU A 25 -2.82 0.47 -28.62
CA LEU A 25 -4.02 -0.37 -28.60
C LEU A 25 -5.14 0.37 -29.37
N PRO A 26 -5.65 -0.22 -30.48
CA PRO A 26 -6.86 0.33 -31.11
C PRO A 26 -8.12 -0.04 -30.33
N GLU A 27 -9.22 0.68 -30.55
CA GLU A 27 -10.52 0.26 -30.04
C GLU A 27 -10.97 -1.08 -30.66
N PRO A 28 -11.65 -1.96 -29.92
CA PRO A 28 -12.10 -1.83 -28.51
C PRO A 28 -11.07 -2.29 -27.47
N PHE A 29 -9.85 -2.67 -27.88
CA PHE A 29 -8.82 -3.19 -26.97
C PHE A 29 -8.34 -2.15 -25.97
N LEU A 30 -8.27 -0.87 -26.38
CA LEU A 30 -7.91 0.24 -25.47
C LEU A 30 -8.91 0.37 -24.32
N SER A 31 -10.20 0.47 -24.67
CA SER A 31 -11.27 0.57 -23.65
C SER A 31 -11.32 -0.66 -22.74
N SER A 32 -11.11 -1.85 -23.28
CA SER A 32 -11.05 -3.09 -22.50
C SER A 32 -9.89 -3.09 -21.51
N GLU A 33 -8.71 -2.66 -21.95
CA GLU A 33 -7.52 -2.60 -21.08
C GLU A 33 -7.65 -1.52 -20.01
N LEU A 34 -8.18 -0.35 -20.35
CA LEU A 34 -8.45 0.73 -19.39
C LEU A 34 -9.47 0.29 -18.32
N SER A 35 -10.45 -0.52 -18.69
CA SER A 35 -11.47 -1.01 -17.76
C SER A 35 -11.00 -2.19 -16.90
N ARG A 36 -10.03 -2.94 -17.35
CA ARG A 36 -9.58 -4.20 -16.71
C ARG A 36 -9.02 -4.00 -15.31
N LEU A 37 -8.28 -2.92 -15.10
CA LEU A 37 -7.60 -2.61 -13.82
C LEU A 37 -8.04 -1.26 -13.25
N SER A 38 -9.26 -0.84 -13.55
CA SER A 38 -9.86 0.35 -12.97
C SER A 38 -11.06 -0.02 -12.12
N LEU A 39 -11.19 0.69 -11.01
CA LEU A 39 -12.33 0.61 -10.11
C LEU A 39 -12.75 2.02 -9.73
N ALA A 40 -14.02 2.36 -9.95
CA ALA A 40 -14.63 3.55 -9.40
C ALA A 40 -15.77 3.12 -8.47
N ASN A 41 -15.79 3.67 -7.26
CA ASN A 41 -16.79 3.35 -6.25
C ASN A 41 -17.10 4.56 -5.36
N SER A 42 -18.35 4.67 -4.92
CA SER A 42 -18.79 5.68 -3.95
C SER A 42 -19.24 4.98 -2.68
N ILE A 43 -18.64 5.34 -1.55
CA ILE A 43 -18.90 4.75 -0.23
C ILE A 43 -19.25 5.90 0.73
N GLY A 44 -20.52 6.08 1.01
CA GLY A 44 -21.01 7.22 1.80
C GLY A 44 -20.69 8.56 1.12
N ASP A 45 -19.89 9.38 1.77
CA ASP A 45 -19.42 10.69 1.30
C ASP A 45 -18.03 10.65 0.63
N THR A 46 -17.58 9.47 0.26
CA THR A 46 -16.23 9.26 -0.27
C THR A 46 -16.28 8.59 -1.63
N ASP A 47 -15.72 9.24 -2.64
CA ASP A 47 -15.49 8.65 -3.95
C ASP A 47 -14.07 8.11 -4.04
N VAL A 48 -13.93 6.90 -4.56
CA VAL A 48 -12.66 6.22 -4.74
C VAL A 48 -12.50 5.80 -6.19
N VAL A 49 -11.35 6.11 -6.75
CA VAL A 49 -10.95 5.61 -8.07
C VAL A 49 -9.57 4.99 -7.95
N THR A 50 -9.43 3.76 -8.42
CA THR A 50 -8.12 3.13 -8.60
C THR A 50 -7.91 2.83 -10.06
N PHE A 51 -6.68 2.99 -10.54
CA PHE A 51 -6.32 2.72 -11.93
C PHE A 51 -4.85 2.32 -12.02
N GLN A 52 -4.60 1.08 -12.39
CA GLN A 52 -3.23 0.56 -12.56
C GLN A 52 -3.10 -0.12 -13.91
N PRO A 53 -2.75 0.61 -14.98
CA PRO A 53 -2.52 0.01 -16.28
C PRO A 53 -1.31 -0.92 -16.21
N CYS A 54 -1.50 -2.17 -16.59
CA CYS A 54 -0.43 -3.17 -16.63
C CYS A 54 -0.55 -4.04 -17.88
N PRO A 55 0.53 -4.19 -18.68
CA PRO A 55 0.50 -4.99 -19.89
C PRO A 55 0.39 -6.50 -19.62
N ASN A 56 0.65 -6.94 -18.39
CA ASN A 56 0.52 -8.35 -18.02
C ASN A 56 -0.91 -8.64 -17.54
N PRO A 57 -1.67 -9.52 -18.22
CA PRO A 57 -3.04 -9.85 -17.83
C PRO A 57 -3.13 -10.58 -16.49
N ASP A 58 -2.05 -11.20 -16.04
CA ASP A 58 -2.00 -11.95 -14.77
C ASP A 58 -1.72 -11.06 -13.54
N VAL A 59 -1.42 -9.77 -13.77
CA VAL A 59 -1.20 -8.80 -12.68
C VAL A 59 -2.52 -8.18 -12.29
N SER A 60 -2.86 -8.22 -11.00
CA SER A 60 -3.98 -7.51 -10.42
C SER A 60 -3.55 -6.11 -9.94
N ASN A 61 -4.53 -5.23 -9.72
CA ASN A 61 -4.28 -3.92 -9.15
C ASN A 61 -3.67 -4.06 -7.74
N GLU A 62 -2.54 -3.38 -7.49
CA GLU A 62 -1.81 -3.42 -6.22
C GLU A 62 -2.31 -2.34 -5.24
N ASP A 63 -3.14 -1.39 -5.69
CA ASP A 63 -3.74 -0.39 -4.81
C ASP A 63 -4.80 -1.01 -3.92
N ARG A 64 -4.83 -0.55 -2.67
CA ARG A 64 -5.91 -0.84 -1.73
C ARG A 64 -6.43 0.45 -1.14
N PHE A 65 -7.71 0.47 -0.81
CA PHE A 65 -8.30 1.58 -0.09
C PHE A 65 -9.22 1.09 1.02
N ILE A 66 -9.36 1.90 2.04
CA ILE A 66 -10.25 1.66 3.17
C ILE A 66 -11.07 2.91 3.42
N VAL A 67 -12.40 2.74 3.49
CA VAL A 67 -13.37 3.75 3.90
C VAL A 67 -14.14 3.17 5.07
N LYS A 68 -13.94 3.72 6.26
CA LYS A 68 -14.59 3.26 7.50
C LYS A 68 -14.99 4.44 8.37
N ASP A 69 -16.08 4.28 9.06
CA ASP A 69 -16.48 5.15 10.16
C ASP A 69 -16.43 4.33 11.47
N TRP A 70 -15.67 4.83 12.44
CA TRP A 70 -15.45 4.15 13.71
C TRP A 70 -16.30 4.77 14.82
N SER A 71 -17.20 3.99 15.39
CA SER A 71 -17.96 4.40 16.58
C SER A 71 -17.09 4.23 17.82
N LEU A 72 -16.58 5.34 18.36
CA LEU A 72 -15.78 5.38 19.57
C LEU A 72 -16.57 6.10 20.71
N PRO A 73 -16.13 6.04 21.98
CA PRO A 73 -16.87 6.62 23.11
C PRO A 73 -17.25 8.09 22.96
N ASN A 74 -16.44 8.89 22.25
CA ASN A 74 -16.67 10.32 22.02
C ASN A 74 -17.38 10.62 20.68
N GLY A 75 -17.84 9.62 19.95
CA GLY A 75 -18.59 9.77 18.70
C GLY A 75 -17.96 9.03 17.52
N THR A 76 -18.43 9.37 16.32
CA THR A 76 -18.03 8.69 15.09
C THR A 76 -16.82 9.39 14.45
N TRP A 77 -15.73 8.67 14.29
CA TRP A 77 -14.52 9.09 13.58
C TRP A 77 -14.54 8.58 12.16
N SER A 78 -14.24 9.44 11.20
CA SER A 78 -14.15 9.04 9.79
C SER A 78 -12.70 8.72 9.45
N PHE A 79 -12.46 7.48 9.01
CA PHE A 79 -11.15 6.97 8.59
C PHE A 79 -11.17 6.63 7.11
N ARG A 80 -10.22 7.19 6.37
CA ARG A 80 -9.98 6.90 4.97
C ARG A 80 -8.51 6.61 4.78
N ALA A 81 -8.17 5.58 4.02
CA ALA A 81 -6.79 5.25 3.74
C ALA A 81 -6.61 4.71 2.32
N ILE A 82 -5.45 5.01 1.76
CA ILE A 82 -4.96 4.45 0.49
C ILE A 82 -3.61 3.78 0.79
N PHE A 83 -3.40 2.63 0.17
CA PHE A 83 -2.19 1.84 0.24
C PHE A 83 -1.79 1.49 -1.18
N ASP A 84 -0.57 1.83 -1.57
CA ASP A 84 0.02 1.44 -2.85
C ASP A 84 1.08 0.37 -2.61
N GLY A 85 0.88 -0.80 -3.21
CA GLY A 85 1.80 -1.93 -3.12
C GLY A 85 2.99 -1.72 -4.04
N ARG A 86 4.19 -1.60 -3.48
CA ARG A 86 5.41 -1.44 -4.27
C ARG A 86 6.10 -2.76 -4.50
N ARG A 87 6.38 -3.05 -5.76
CA ARG A 87 7.44 -4.00 -6.10
C ARG A 87 8.78 -3.37 -5.72
N SER A 88 9.53 -4.04 -4.84
CA SER A 88 10.90 -3.61 -4.56
C SER A 88 11.72 -3.63 -5.86
N ARG A 89 12.17 -2.45 -6.33
CA ARG A 89 13.15 -2.34 -7.43
C ARG A 89 14.53 -2.90 -7.04
N VAL A 90 14.74 -3.20 -5.76
CA VAL A 90 16.03 -3.67 -5.22
C VAL A 90 16.35 -5.10 -5.65
N LEU A 91 15.35 -5.79 -6.17
CA LEU A 91 15.52 -7.15 -6.64
C LEU A 91 15.65 -7.18 -8.17
N ASP A 92 16.81 -6.74 -8.68
CA ASP A 92 17.41 -7.40 -9.87
C ASP A 92 17.72 -8.86 -9.50
N LEU A 93 16.70 -9.53 -8.96
CA LEU A 93 16.77 -10.96 -8.67
C LEU A 93 16.90 -11.71 -9.99
N PRO A 94 17.72 -12.75 -10.05
CA PRO A 94 17.81 -13.61 -11.21
C PRO A 94 16.39 -14.00 -11.67
N PHE A 95 16.15 -14.02 -12.95
CA PHE A 95 14.86 -14.34 -13.60
C PHE A 95 14.10 -15.52 -12.95
N GLN A 96 14.84 -16.48 -12.39
CA GLN A 96 14.29 -17.64 -11.68
C GLN A 96 13.61 -17.30 -10.34
N LEU A 97 14.11 -16.28 -9.60
CA LEU A 97 13.45 -15.81 -8.39
C LEU A 97 12.22 -14.96 -8.70
N ASN A 98 12.26 -14.17 -9.79
CA ASN A 98 11.09 -13.45 -10.28
C ASN A 98 9.94 -14.38 -10.70
N GLN A 99 10.24 -15.59 -11.20
CA GLN A 99 9.22 -16.61 -11.48
C GLN A 99 8.64 -17.25 -10.21
N LEU A 100 9.46 -17.44 -9.17
CA LEU A 100 9.02 -17.91 -7.86
C LEU A 100 8.18 -16.87 -7.10
N LEU A 101 8.50 -15.59 -7.28
CA LEU A 101 7.80 -14.46 -6.70
C LEU A 101 6.66 -13.93 -7.59
N GLY A 102 6.25 -14.68 -8.59
CA GLY A 102 5.31 -14.27 -9.66
C GLY A 102 3.96 -13.69 -9.22
N HIS A 103 3.64 -13.73 -7.93
CA HIS A 103 2.45 -13.13 -7.31
C HIS A 103 2.79 -12.29 -6.07
N ALA A 104 4.04 -11.87 -5.92
CA ALA A 104 4.57 -11.29 -4.69
C ALA A 104 4.19 -9.81 -4.44
N GLY A 105 3.48 -9.14 -5.36
CA GLY A 105 3.18 -7.71 -5.23
C GLY A 105 2.12 -7.37 -4.16
N HIS A 106 1.27 -8.30 -3.77
CA HIS A 106 0.08 -8.03 -2.94
C HIS A 106 0.27 -8.34 -1.45
N GLU A 107 1.22 -9.19 -1.08
CA GLU A 107 1.33 -9.72 0.28
C GLU A 107 1.45 -8.62 1.35
N THR A 108 2.30 -7.63 1.13
CA THR A 108 2.50 -6.55 2.09
C THR A 108 1.32 -5.60 2.12
N VAL A 109 0.83 -5.14 0.96
CA VAL A 109 -0.28 -4.20 0.89
C VAL A 109 -1.57 -4.81 1.42
N ASP A 110 -1.84 -6.08 1.14
CA ASP A 110 -3.01 -6.79 1.67
C ASP A 110 -2.91 -6.95 3.19
N TYR A 111 -1.74 -7.28 3.70
CA TYR A 111 -1.50 -7.37 5.13
C TYR A 111 -1.68 -6.03 5.84
N VAL A 112 -1.09 -4.95 5.29
CA VAL A 112 -1.20 -3.59 5.84
C VAL A 112 -2.64 -3.12 5.80
N ALA A 113 -3.33 -3.21 4.67
CA ALA A 113 -4.72 -2.79 4.52
C ALA A 113 -5.69 -3.57 5.43
N SER A 114 -5.41 -4.83 5.69
CA SER A 114 -6.24 -5.68 6.54
C SER A 114 -6.04 -5.43 8.04
N ASN A 115 -4.82 -5.05 8.48
CA ASN A 115 -4.45 -5.05 9.89
C ASN A 115 -4.21 -3.64 10.46
N LEU A 116 -3.52 -2.75 9.74
CA LEU A 116 -3.17 -1.42 10.24
C LEU A 116 -4.39 -0.58 10.65
N PRO A 117 -5.52 -0.55 9.90
CA PRO A 117 -6.70 0.22 10.31
C PRO A 117 -7.24 -0.20 11.69
N ASN A 118 -7.30 -1.49 11.98
CA ASN A 118 -7.77 -2.01 13.26
C ASN A 118 -6.78 -1.69 14.39
N THR A 119 -5.48 -1.72 14.11
CA THR A 119 -4.44 -1.35 15.08
C THR A 119 -4.56 0.13 15.45
N ILE A 120 -4.76 1.02 14.47
CA ILE A 120 -4.98 2.45 14.70
C ILE A 120 -6.29 2.68 15.47
N GLN A 121 -7.38 2.00 15.08
CA GLN A 121 -8.67 2.11 15.78
C GLN A 121 -8.54 1.76 17.26
N ASN A 122 -7.85 0.65 17.57
CA ASN A 122 -7.63 0.21 18.94
C ASN A 122 -6.76 1.20 19.75
N ALA A 123 -5.72 1.75 19.14
CA ALA A 123 -4.88 2.76 19.78
C ALA A 123 -5.65 4.04 20.06
N LEU A 124 -6.42 4.51 19.09
CA LEU A 124 -7.29 5.68 19.21
C LEU A 124 -8.36 5.47 20.28
N ALA A 125 -9.03 4.30 20.28
CA ALA A 125 -10.05 3.97 21.28
C ALA A 125 -9.51 4.03 22.71
N LYS A 126 -8.30 3.56 22.97
CA LYS A 126 -7.63 3.66 24.29
C LYS A 126 -7.46 5.11 24.71
N VAL A 127 -6.98 5.97 23.81
CA VAL A 127 -6.76 7.39 24.10
C VAL A 127 -8.07 8.11 24.39
N VAL A 128 -9.08 7.89 23.54
CA VAL A 128 -10.42 8.51 23.69
C VAL A 128 -11.13 8.02 24.96
N HIS A 129 -10.93 6.77 25.36
CA HIS A 129 -11.49 6.24 26.61
C HIS A 129 -10.92 6.96 27.84
N HIS A 130 -9.62 7.30 27.83
CA HIS A 130 -8.98 8.00 28.95
C HIS A 130 -9.21 9.52 28.90
N ASN A 131 -9.33 10.08 27.71
CA ASN A 131 -9.57 11.51 27.50
C ASN A 131 -10.58 11.70 26.36
N ASN A 132 -11.80 12.07 26.72
CA ASN A 132 -12.91 12.24 25.77
C ASN A 132 -12.66 13.33 24.70
N ALA A 133 -11.73 14.25 24.95
CA ALA A 133 -11.35 15.33 24.04
C ALA A 133 -9.81 15.42 23.93
N PRO A 134 -9.14 14.42 23.33
CA PRO A 134 -7.70 14.46 23.17
C PRO A 134 -7.28 15.64 22.28
N ASP A 135 -6.16 16.25 22.59
CA ASP A 135 -5.59 17.31 21.78
C ASP A 135 -5.04 16.80 20.45
N ALA A 136 -4.78 17.72 19.52
CA ALA A 136 -4.32 17.38 18.19
C ALA A 136 -2.97 16.65 18.18
N SER A 137 -2.08 17.00 19.11
CA SER A 137 -0.75 16.39 19.21
C SER A 137 -0.84 14.94 19.70
N THR A 138 -1.74 14.65 20.62
CA THR A 138 -2.01 13.28 21.08
C THR A 138 -2.48 12.39 19.95
N ILE A 139 -3.40 12.86 19.10
CA ILE A 139 -3.86 12.09 17.94
C ILE A 139 -2.74 11.91 16.91
N SER A 140 -1.95 12.95 16.63
CA SER A 140 -0.79 12.85 15.74
C SER A 140 0.20 11.78 16.23
N ASN A 141 0.50 11.78 17.53
CA ASN A 141 1.38 10.79 18.13
C ASN A 141 0.82 9.36 18.05
N VAL A 142 -0.50 9.18 18.22
CA VAL A 142 -1.16 7.89 18.04
C VAL A 142 -0.93 7.37 16.61
N LEU A 143 -1.19 8.19 15.61
CA LEU A 143 -1.01 7.79 14.21
C LEU A 143 0.46 7.44 13.93
N THR A 144 1.39 8.34 14.26
CA THR A 144 2.81 8.16 13.97
C THR A 144 3.38 6.94 14.69
N SER A 145 3.14 6.79 15.99
CA SER A 145 3.67 5.68 16.77
C SER A 145 3.08 4.35 16.36
N THR A 146 1.78 4.32 16.02
CA THR A 146 1.12 3.08 15.59
C THR A 146 1.65 2.61 14.24
N ILE A 147 1.83 3.53 13.28
CA ILE A 147 2.39 3.19 11.96
C ILE A 147 3.84 2.70 12.12
N ALA A 148 4.67 3.41 12.90
CA ALA A 148 6.06 3.02 13.13
C ALA A 148 6.16 1.65 13.83
N SER A 149 5.37 1.41 14.87
CA SER A 149 5.37 0.11 15.57
C SER A 149 4.88 -1.03 14.67
N PHE A 150 3.91 -0.75 13.80
CA PHE A 150 3.40 -1.75 12.85
C PHE A 150 4.47 -2.15 11.83
N ASP A 151 5.23 -1.19 11.32
CA ASP A 151 6.36 -1.43 10.42
C ASP A 151 7.48 -2.22 11.12
N GLU A 152 7.85 -1.83 12.34
CA GLU A 152 8.80 -2.58 13.17
C GLU A 152 8.37 -4.04 13.39
N ASP A 153 7.08 -4.29 13.61
CA ASP A 153 6.56 -5.64 13.88
C ASP A 153 6.65 -6.53 12.63
N ILE A 154 6.52 -5.96 11.43
CA ILE A 154 6.80 -6.67 10.17
C ILE A 154 8.28 -7.11 10.15
N GLY A 155 9.20 -6.19 10.44
CA GLY A 155 10.64 -6.50 10.49
C GLY A 155 10.99 -7.54 11.57
N LYS A 156 10.42 -7.41 12.78
CA LYS A 156 10.63 -8.36 13.88
C LYS A 156 10.16 -9.77 13.54
N ALA A 157 9.07 -9.91 12.79
CA ALA A 157 8.58 -11.21 12.34
C ALA A 157 9.63 -11.94 11.48
N LEU A 158 10.36 -11.23 10.61
CA LEU A 158 11.47 -11.80 9.85
C LEU A 158 12.63 -12.20 10.74
N LEU A 159 13.03 -11.35 11.70
CA LEU A 159 14.12 -11.66 12.64
C LEU A 159 13.80 -12.86 13.52
N THR A 160 12.51 -13.13 13.76
CA THR A 160 12.10 -14.34 14.50
C THR A 160 12.34 -15.62 13.69
N LEU A 161 12.23 -15.55 12.36
CA LEU A 161 12.57 -16.68 11.49
C LEU A 161 14.09 -16.91 11.40
N PHE A 162 14.88 -15.84 11.53
CA PHE A 162 16.33 -15.85 11.40
C PHE A 162 16.99 -15.17 12.60
N PRO A 163 16.94 -15.81 13.79
CA PRO A 163 17.43 -15.20 15.03
C PRO A 163 18.96 -15.06 15.08
N ASP A 164 19.68 -15.80 14.24
CA ASP A 164 21.15 -15.78 14.17
C ASP A 164 21.62 -15.46 12.75
N PRO A 165 22.00 -14.19 12.47
CA PRO A 165 22.53 -13.78 11.16
C PRO A 165 23.81 -14.53 10.74
N GLU A 166 24.64 -14.97 11.70
CA GLU A 166 25.87 -15.72 11.39
C GLU A 166 25.52 -17.17 10.96
N ALA A 167 24.51 -17.76 11.56
CA ALA A 167 24.01 -19.06 11.13
C ALA A 167 23.38 -18.96 9.73
N LEU A 168 22.61 -17.90 9.46
CA LEU A 168 22.02 -17.65 8.15
C LEU A 168 23.09 -17.53 7.05
N ALA A 169 24.18 -16.82 7.33
CA ALA A 169 25.29 -16.63 6.38
C ALA A 169 26.05 -17.95 6.03
N LYS A 170 25.85 -19.00 6.81
CA LYS A 170 26.46 -20.32 6.57
C LYS A 170 25.57 -21.29 5.81
N LEU A 171 24.30 -20.93 5.60
CA LEU A 171 23.38 -21.77 4.85
C LEU A 171 23.77 -21.83 3.37
N SER A 172 23.61 -23.01 2.79
CA SER A 172 23.72 -23.19 1.36
C SER A 172 22.51 -22.58 0.63
N ASP A 173 22.68 -22.24 -0.65
CA ASP A 173 21.59 -21.74 -1.50
C ASP A 173 20.36 -22.67 -1.49
N LYS A 174 20.57 -23.98 -1.34
CA LYS A 174 19.47 -24.95 -1.26
C LYS A 174 18.69 -24.79 0.02
N GLU A 175 19.37 -24.72 1.17
CA GLU A 175 18.72 -24.55 2.48
C GLU A 175 17.96 -23.21 2.56
N ILE A 176 18.53 -22.14 2.00
CA ILE A 176 17.86 -20.83 1.91
C ILE A 176 16.58 -20.95 1.08
N ARG A 177 16.64 -21.62 -0.08
CA ARG A 177 15.45 -21.83 -0.93
C ARG A 177 14.38 -22.68 -0.22
N ASP A 178 14.79 -23.71 0.49
CA ASP A 178 13.86 -24.58 1.22
C ASP A 178 13.14 -23.77 2.32
N ILE A 179 13.85 -22.88 3.04
CA ILE A 179 13.25 -21.98 4.04
C ILE A 179 12.30 -20.98 3.40
N ILE A 180 12.68 -20.34 2.28
CA ILE A 180 11.86 -19.35 1.59
C ILE A 180 10.60 -20.00 1.01
N ASN A 181 10.68 -21.22 0.53
CA ASN A 181 9.57 -21.95 -0.09
C ASN A 181 8.68 -22.69 0.92
N ASP A 182 9.04 -22.72 2.19
CA ASP A 182 8.13 -23.18 3.24
C ASP A 182 6.95 -22.20 3.34
N GLY A 183 5.74 -22.68 3.06
CA GLY A 183 4.55 -21.85 2.91
C GLY A 183 4.24 -20.92 4.09
N ALA A 184 4.62 -21.30 5.32
CA ALA A 184 4.47 -20.44 6.49
C ALA A 184 5.50 -19.30 6.51
N ASN A 185 6.73 -19.56 6.11
CA ASN A 185 7.83 -18.62 6.12
C ASN A 185 7.78 -17.67 4.92
N SER A 186 7.39 -18.17 3.75
CA SER A 186 7.36 -17.39 2.51
C SER A 186 6.53 -16.11 2.64
N THR A 187 5.36 -16.17 3.23
CA THR A 187 4.49 -15.01 3.45
C THR A 187 5.16 -13.95 4.33
N THR A 188 5.83 -14.36 5.42
CA THR A 188 6.56 -13.44 6.31
C THR A 188 7.75 -12.80 5.60
N ILE A 189 8.50 -13.60 4.85
CA ILE A 189 9.65 -13.10 4.08
C ILE A 189 9.19 -12.11 3.01
N LEU A 190 8.15 -12.44 2.25
CA LEU A 190 7.59 -11.57 1.21
C LEU A 190 7.12 -10.23 1.79
N ARG A 191 6.43 -10.23 2.94
CA ARG A 191 6.02 -8.99 3.63
C ARG A 191 7.18 -8.07 3.98
N CYS A 192 8.34 -8.63 4.32
CA CYS A 192 9.53 -7.85 4.63
C CYS A 192 10.30 -7.38 3.40
N MET A 193 10.20 -8.13 2.30
CA MET A 193 10.89 -7.82 1.04
C MET A 193 10.13 -6.82 0.17
N LEU A 194 8.82 -6.74 0.35
CA LEU A 194 7.93 -5.86 -0.39
C LEU A 194 7.55 -4.67 0.49
N GLY A 195 7.20 -3.57 -0.14
CA GLY A 195 6.76 -2.37 0.56
C GLY A 195 5.30 -2.04 0.31
N SER A 196 4.75 -1.18 1.15
CA SER A 196 3.50 -0.48 0.90
C SER A 196 3.65 0.97 1.30
N THR A 197 3.14 1.88 0.47
CA THR A 197 2.90 3.24 0.92
C THR A 197 1.64 3.28 1.78
N VAL A 198 1.50 4.30 2.60
CA VAL A 198 0.33 4.51 3.44
C VAL A 198 -0.03 5.99 3.43
N LEU A 199 -1.25 6.31 3.02
CA LEU A 199 -1.83 7.64 3.19
C LEU A 199 -3.15 7.52 3.94
N ILE A 200 -3.23 8.15 5.10
CA ILE A 200 -4.39 8.10 5.99
C ILE A 200 -4.96 9.50 6.17
N SER A 201 -6.27 9.59 6.13
CA SER A 201 -7.08 10.72 6.55
C SER A 201 -7.96 10.30 7.72
N LEU A 202 -7.90 11.05 8.82
CA LEU A 202 -8.70 10.83 10.02
C LEU A 202 -9.41 12.12 10.41
N VAL A 203 -10.74 12.08 10.53
CA VAL A 203 -11.58 13.23 10.90
C VAL A 203 -12.26 12.94 12.22
N ASN A 204 -12.24 13.92 13.14
CA ASN A 204 -12.88 13.80 14.46
C ASN A 204 -14.43 13.85 14.37
N PRO A 205 -15.15 13.44 15.44
CA PRO A 205 -16.62 13.40 15.43
C PRO A 205 -17.30 14.75 15.18
N SER A 206 -16.69 15.85 15.63
CA SER A 206 -17.21 17.21 15.41
C SER A 206 -16.92 17.75 14.00
N ARG A 207 -16.14 17.02 13.19
CA ARG A 207 -15.68 17.43 11.85
C ARG A 207 -14.93 18.78 11.84
N THR A 208 -14.26 19.11 12.94
CA THR A 208 -13.49 20.35 13.10
C THR A 208 -11.99 20.14 12.92
N SER A 209 -11.53 18.90 12.93
CA SER A 209 -10.11 18.55 12.83
C SER A 209 -9.92 17.39 11.86
N LEU A 210 -8.90 17.53 11.03
CA LEU A 210 -8.43 16.55 10.06
C LEU A 210 -6.95 16.27 10.33
N TRP A 211 -6.58 15.01 10.44
CA TRP A 211 -5.20 14.55 10.45
C TRP A 211 -4.89 13.80 9.18
N ILE A 212 -3.72 14.08 8.61
CA ILE A 212 -3.17 13.34 7.48
C ILE A 212 -1.86 12.71 7.94
N ALA A 213 -1.75 11.39 7.76
CA ALA A 213 -0.49 10.67 7.94
C ALA A 213 -0.08 10.05 6.60
N SER A 214 1.16 10.28 6.19
CA SER A 214 1.70 9.77 4.94
C SER A 214 3.04 9.08 5.19
N LEU A 215 3.19 7.88 4.66
CA LEU A 215 4.44 7.13 4.58
C LEU A 215 4.64 6.72 3.12
N GLY A 216 5.71 7.23 2.49
CA GLY A 216 5.99 7.02 1.07
C GLY A 216 5.69 8.27 0.23
N ASP A 217 5.33 8.07 -1.03
CA ASP A 217 5.17 9.13 -2.04
C ASP A 217 3.70 9.48 -2.35
N CYS A 218 2.75 8.92 -1.62
CA CYS A 218 1.36 9.34 -1.70
C CYS A 218 1.20 10.77 -1.15
N ALA A 219 0.31 11.56 -1.77
CA ALA A 219 0.06 12.95 -1.39
C ALA A 219 -1.43 13.20 -1.12
N ALA A 220 -1.72 14.07 -0.16
CA ALA A 220 -3.06 14.57 0.11
C ALA A 220 -3.15 16.06 -0.21
N GLY A 221 -4.27 16.49 -0.77
CA GLY A 221 -4.59 17.89 -1.02
C GLY A 221 -5.93 18.26 -0.40
N MET A 222 -6.06 19.52 0.07
CA MET A 222 -7.31 20.06 0.57
C MET A 222 -7.66 21.35 -0.18
N THR A 223 -8.90 21.42 -0.66
CA THR A 223 -9.42 22.62 -1.29
C THR A 223 -10.56 23.20 -0.47
N LYS A 224 -10.62 24.53 -0.39
CA LYS A 224 -11.74 25.27 0.19
C LYS A 224 -12.64 25.73 -0.93
N CYS A 225 -13.87 25.25 -1.00
CA CYS A 225 -14.89 25.83 -1.87
C CYS A 225 -15.53 27.02 -1.13
N SER A 226 -15.32 28.24 -1.60
CA SER A 226 -16.19 29.35 -1.24
C SER A 226 -17.48 29.18 -2.07
N MET A 227 -18.59 28.91 -1.43
CA MET A 227 -19.87 29.12 -2.10
C MET A 227 -19.93 30.61 -2.39
N GLY A 228 -19.92 30.99 -3.67
CA GLY A 228 -20.17 32.36 -4.10
C GLY A 228 -21.59 32.72 -3.65
N ASP A 229 -21.71 33.89 -3.02
CA ASP A 229 -23.00 34.53 -2.72
C ASP A 229 -23.77 34.83 -4.01
#